data_0ac568e7a4385ff9f2374fe59a932122
#
_entry.id   0ac568e7a4385ff9f2374fe59a932122
#
_cell.length_a   1.000
_cell.length_b   1.000
_cell.length_c   1.000
_cell.angle_alpha   90.00
_cell.angle_beta   90.00
_cell.angle_gamma   90.00
#
_symmetry.space_group_name_H-M   'P 1'
#
loop_
_entity.id
_entity.type
_entity.pdbx_description
1 polymer ?
#
loop_
_entity_poly.entity_id
_entity_poly.type
_entity_poly.pdbx_seq_one_letter_code
_entity_poly.pdbx_strand_id
1 'polypeptide(L)'
;MLIGIGLDLVDIERIQKIVAREETSFIRLLLSERELHLYEQLRAPRRKTEWLSGRFAAKEAASKALGTGLSSIVTPKSLEIVPDSLGKPELWMPAVIVNQYKEPIRSHVTITHTKHTAAAVVMIERVEV
;
A
#
# COMPACT_ATOMS: atom_id res chain seq x y z
N MET A 1 -12.92 -8.91 15.74
CA MET A 1 -13.16 -10.00 14.75
C MET A 1 -12.49 -9.63 13.43
N LEU A 2 -11.70 -10.53 12.90
CA LEU A 2 -11.09 -10.35 11.57
C LEU A 2 -12.18 -10.43 10.50
N ILE A 3 -12.24 -9.43 9.63
CA ILE A 3 -13.24 -9.36 8.56
C ILE A 3 -12.62 -9.31 7.16
N GLY A 4 -11.33 -9.16 7.06
CA GLY A 4 -10.65 -9.19 5.76
C GLY A 4 -9.17 -9.44 5.90
N ILE A 5 -8.62 -10.14 4.92
CA ILE A 5 -7.18 -10.41 4.83
C ILE A 5 -6.77 -10.38 3.37
N GLY A 6 -5.63 -9.79 3.09
CA GLY A 6 -5.05 -9.73 1.76
C GLY A 6 -3.56 -9.97 1.81
N LEU A 7 -3.06 -10.67 0.82
CA LEU A 7 -1.64 -10.93 0.62
C LEU A 7 -1.30 -10.64 -0.82
N ASP A 8 -0.17 -10.00 -1.06
CA ASP A 8 0.30 -9.76 -2.41
C ASP A 8 1.81 -9.91 -2.48
N LEU A 9 2.27 -10.44 -3.62
CA LEU A 9 3.68 -10.60 -3.95
C LEU A 9 3.96 -9.82 -5.24
N VAL A 10 5.07 -9.10 -5.26
CA VAL A 10 5.47 -8.30 -6.41
C VAL A 10 6.91 -8.59 -6.76
N ASP A 11 7.17 -8.81 -8.05
CA ASP A 11 8.51 -8.94 -8.58
C ASP A 11 9.13 -7.54 -8.68
N ILE A 12 10.20 -7.32 -7.93
CA ILE A 12 10.88 -6.01 -7.87
C ILE A 12 11.42 -5.63 -9.26
N GLU A 13 11.89 -6.59 -10.04
CA GLU A 13 12.39 -6.33 -11.40
C GLU A 13 11.29 -5.75 -12.29
N ARG A 14 10.06 -6.23 -12.14
CA ARG A 14 8.92 -5.71 -12.88
C ARG A 14 8.69 -4.22 -12.57
N ILE A 15 8.74 -3.86 -11.29
CA ILE A 15 8.58 -2.46 -10.87
C ILE A 15 9.75 -1.62 -11.39
N GLN A 16 10.97 -2.15 -11.33
CA GLN A 16 12.14 -1.47 -11.84
C GLN A 16 12.00 -1.12 -13.32
N LYS A 17 11.47 -2.05 -14.12
CA LYS A 17 11.23 -1.82 -15.55
C LYS A 17 10.17 -0.76 -15.80
N ILE A 18 9.11 -0.75 -15.01
CA ILE A 18 8.06 0.26 -15.12
C ILE A 18 8.63 1.64 -14.79
N VAL A 19 9.38 1.75 -13.71
CA VAL A 19 10.00 3.02 -13.29
C VAL A 19 10.97 3.53 -14.34
N ALA A 20 11.74 2.63 -14.96
CA ALA A 20 12.69 3.01 -16.01
C ALA A 20 12.00 3.61 -17.24
N ARG A 21 10.78 3.16 -17.55
CA ARG A 21 10.03 3.64 -18.73
C ARG A 21 9.12 4.82 -18.42
N GLU A 22 8.45 4.81 -17.28
CA GLU A 22 7.33 5.72 -17.00
C GLU A 22 7.25 6.10 -15.51
N GLU A 23 8.37 6.50 -14.92
CA GLU A 23 8.41 6.83 -13.50
C GLU A 23 7.32 7.82 -13.10
N THR A 24 7.21 8.94 -13.80
CA THR A 24 6.27 10.00 -13.45
C THR A 24 4.82 9.52 -13.45
N SER A 25 4.42 8.78 -14.50
CA SER A 25 3.06 8.25 -14.59
C SER A 25 2.77 7.24 -13.49
N PHE A 26 3.74 6.36 -13.22
CA PHE A 26 3.59 5.29 -12.24
C PHE A 26 3.43 5.86 -10.83
N ILE A 27 4.33 6.76 -10.41
CA ILE A 27 4.26 7.33 -9.07
C ILE A 27 3.00 8.20 -8.89
N ARG A 28 2.56 8.87 -9.97
CA ARG A 28 1.35 9.69 -9.91
C ARG A 28 0.09 8.85 -9.67
N LEU A 29 0.04 7.66 -10.24
CA LEU A 29 -1.08 6.73 -10.04
C LEU A 29 -1.02 6.00 -8.71
N LEU A 30 0.20 5.71 -8.24
CA LEU A 30 0.40 4.88 -7.06
C LEU A 30 0.39 5.66 -5.75
N LEU A 31 1.02 6.84 -5.72
CA LEU A 31 1.35 7.52 -4.48
C LEU A 31 0.44 8.71 -4.18
N SER A 32 0.02 8.84 -2.91
CA SER A 32 -0.57 10.05 -2.38
C SER A 32 0.50 11.14 -2.26
N GLU A 33 0.09 12.37 -1.94
CA GLU A 33 1.05 13.48 -1.75
C GLU A 33 2.03 13.18 -0.61
N ARG A 34 1.54 12.63 0.50
CA ARG A 34 2.39 12.29 1.64
C ARG A 34 3.40 11.19 1.27
N GLU A 35 2.95 10.19 0.54
CA GLU A 35 3.82 9.11 0.08
C GLU A 35 4.84 9.61 -0.94
N LEU A 36 4.44 10.51 -1.83
CA LEU A 36 5.35 11.11 -2.79
C LEU A 36 6.46 11.86 -2.08
N HIS A 37 6.12 12.61 -1.03
CA HIS A 37 7.12 13.31 -0.24
C HIS A 37 8.14 12.36 0.37
N LEU A 38 7.69 11.23 0.91
CA LEU A 38 8.58 10.18 1.44
C LEU A 38 9.46 9.60 0.34
N TYR A 39 8.89 9.32 -0.81
CA TYR A 39 9.61 8.78 -1.96
C TYR A 39 10.75 9.72 -2.39
N GLU A 40 10.47 11.00 -2.45
CA GLU A 40 11.44 12.01 -2.86
C GLU A 40 12.62 12.16 -1.90
N GLN A 41 12.47 11.72 -0.65
CA GLN A 41 13.56 11.71 0.32
C GLN A 41 14.55 10.56 0.10
N LEU A 42 14.16 9.54 -0.64
CA LEU A 42 15.03 8.39 -0.92
C LEU A 42 16.03 8.76 -1.99
N ARG A 43 17.29 8.33 -1.82
CA ARG A 43 18.38 8.70 -2.72
C ARG A 43 18.83 7.58 -3.65
N ALA A 44 19.05 6.39 -3.09
CA ALA A 44 19.56 5.26 -3.86
C ALA A 44 18.48 4.69 -4.79
N PRO A 45 18.75 4.54 -6.11
CA PRO A 45 17.77 3.99 -7.05
C PRO A 45 17.23 2.63 -6.61
N ARG A 46 18.07 1.76 -6.09
CA ARG A 46 17.66 0.44 -5.61
C ARG A 46 16.65 0.56 -4.45
N ARG A 47 16.93 1.44 -3.50
CA ARG A 47 16.05 1.68 -2.36
C ARG A 47 14.70 2.24 -2.79
N LYS A 48 14.70 3.14 -3.77
CA LYS A 48 13.48 3.69 -4.34
C LYS A 48 12.59 2.60 -4.94
N THR A 49 13.19 1.70 -5.72
CA THR A 49 12.45 0.61 -6.36
C THR A 49 11.89 -0.37 -5.33
N GLU A 50 12.68 -0.71 -4.31
CA GLU A 50 12.22 -1.58 -3.22
C GLU A 50 11.06 -0.96 -2.47
N TRP A 51 11.16 0.33 -2.16
CA TRP A 51 10.12 1.07 -1.46
C TRP A 51 8.82 1.11 -2.28
N LEU A 52 8.92 1.42 -3.57
CA LEU A 52 7.76 1.42 -4.47
C LEU A 52 7.13 0.05 -4.59
N SER A 53 7.94 -0.99 -4.69
CA SER A 53 7.47 -2.37 -4.78
C SER A 53 6.67 -2.76 -3.53
N GLY A 54 7.17 -2.39 -2.36
CA GLY A 54 6.49 -2.63 -1.09
C GLY A 54 5.15 -1.89 -1.01
N ARG A 55 5.11 -0.62 -1.43
CA ARG A 55 3.86 0.16 -1.46
C ARG A 55 2.86 -0.42 -2.43
N PHE A 56 3.33 -0.82 -3.61
CA PHE A 56 2.47 -1.46 -4.61
C PHE A 56 1.86 -2.74 -4.04
N ALA A 57 2.67 -3.62 -3.47
CA ALA A 57 2.21 -4.87 -2.86
C ALA A 57 1.19 -4.60 -1.73
N ALA A 58 1.45 -3.62 -0.88
CA ALA A 58 0.58 -3.30 0.25
C ALA A 58 -0.78 -2.78 -0.21
N LYS A 59 -0.82 -1.97 -1.26
CA LYS A 59 -2.09 -1.44 -1.78
C LYS A 59 -2.91 -2.52 -2.48
N GLU A 60 -2.26 -3.42 -3.20
CA GLU A 60 -2.92 -4.60 -3.77
C GLU A 60 -3.46 -5.51 -2.66
N ALA A 61 -2.67 -5.76 -1.62
CA ALA A 61 -3.10 -6.55 -0.47
C ALA A 61 -4.30 -5.90 0.23
N ALA A 62 -4.29 -4.57 0.39
CA ALA A 62 -5.39 -3.85 0.99
C ALA A 62 -6.68 -4.00 0.18
N SER A 63 -6.59 -3.91 -1.15
CA SER A 63 -7.76 -4.07 -2.01
C SER A 63 -8.34 -5.48 -1.91
N LYS A 64 -7.48 -6.49 -1.77
CA LYS A 64 -7.93 -7.87 -1.55
C LYS A 64 -8.61 -8.04 -0.19
N ALA A 65 -8.04 -7.41 0.86
CA ALA A 65 -8.62 -7.45 2.20
C ALA A 65 -10.01 -6.80 2.24
N LEU A 66 -10.21 -5.74 1.45
CA LEU A 66 -11.50 -5.07 1.31
C LEU A 66 -12.48 -5.87 0.44
N GLY A 67 -11.99 -6.83 -0.32
CA GLY A 67 -12.82 -7.66 -1.20
C GLY A 67 -13.24 -7.00 -2.50
N THR A 68 -12.81 -5.76 -2.74
CA THR A 68 -13.24 -4.98 -3.90
C THR A 68 -12.28 -5.04 -5.08
N GLY A 69 -11.00 -5.35 -4.83
CA GLY A 69 -9.95 -5.11 -5.80
C GLY A 69 -9.77 -3.61 -6.02
N LEU A 70 -8.77 -3.22 -6.80
CA LEU A 70 -8.57 -1.82 -7.15
C LEU A 70 -9.64 -1.41 -8.18
N SER A 71 -10.23 -0.24 -7.96
CA SER A 71 -11.38 0.23 -8.75
C SER A 71 -11.35 1.76 -8.81
N SER A 72 -12.39 2.37 -9.39
CA SER A 72 -12.53 3.83 -9.41
C SER A 72 -12.75 4.41 -8.01
N ILE A 73 -13.23 3.60 -7.06
CA ILE A 73 -13.45 4.03 -5.67
C ILE A 73 -12.23 3.71 -4.82
N VAL A 74 -11.71 2.49 -4.94
CA VAL A 74 -10.51 2.03 -4.21
C VAL A 74 -9.32 2.12 -5.17
N THR A 75 -8.76 3.31 -5.31
CA THR A 75 -7.58 3.53 -6.16
C THR A 75 -6.32 3.35 -5.31
N PRO A 76 -5.17 3.00 -5.93
CA PRO A 76 -3.92 2.91 -5.17
C PRO A 76 -3.60 4.19 -4.41
N LYS A 77 -3.84 5.33 -5.03
CA LYS A 77 -3.56 6.64 -4.44
C LYS A 77 -4.41 6.93 -3.22
N SER A 78 -5.63 6.38 -3.16
CA SER A 78 -6.54 6.59 -2.02
C SER A 78 -6.19 5.76 -0.79
N LEU A 79 -5.39 4.70 -0.96
CA LEU A 79 -4.91 3.85 0.13
C LEU A 79 -3.52 4.31 0.52
N GLU A 80 -3.44 5.12 1.56
CA GLU A 80 -2.18 5.77 1.93
C GLU A 80 -1.44 4.96 3.01
N ILE A 81 -0.15 4.71 2.78
CA ILE A 81 0.67 3.95 3.72
C ILE A 81 1.85 4.82 4.14
N VAL A 82 1.83 5.23 5.38
CA VAL A 82 2.84 6.13 5.95
C VAL A 82 3.32 5.57 7.28
N PRO A 83 4.58 5.84 7.67
CA PRO A 83 5.11 5.34 8.93
C PRO A 83 4.52 6.11 10.12
N ASP A 84 4.36 5.40 11.24
CA ASP A 84 4.05 6.04 12.51
C ASP A 84 5.33 6.61 13.13
N SER A 85 5.23 7.09 14.37
CA SER A 85 6.37 7.68 15.09
C SER A 85 7.54 6.72 15.32
N LEU A 86 7.28 5.41 15.25
CA LEU A 86 8.30 4.37 15.42
C LEU A 86 8.78 3.79 14.09
N GLY A 87 8.27 4.30 12.97
CA GLY A 87 8.62 3.81 11.64
C GLY A 87 7.78 2.64 11.17
N LYS A 88 6.77 2.22 11.94
CA LYS A 88 5.87 1.14 11.56
C LYS A 88 4.87 1.65 10.52
N PRO A 89 4.69 0.95 9.38
CA PRO A 89 3.72 1.39 8.38
C PRO A 89 2.29 1.32 8.90
N GLU A 90 1.53 2.36 8.61
CA GLU A 90 0.10 2.43 8.89
C GLU A 90 -0.65 2.66 7.59
N LEU A 91 -1.75 1.92 7.42
CA LEU A 91 -2.63 2.07 6.27
C LEU A 91 -3.79 3.01 6.64
N TRP A 92 -3.92 4.09 5.86
CA TRP A 92 -5.02 5.04 5.96
C TRP A 92 -5.97 4.83 4.79
N MET A 93 -7.25 4.64 5.08
CA MET A 93 -8.29 4.46 4.08
C MET A 93 -9.20 5.67 4.05
N PRO A 94 -9.72 6.07 2.88
CA PRO A 94 -10.60 7.22 2.81
C PRO A 94 -11.94 6.94 3.49
N ALA A 95 -12.60 8.01 3.95
CA ALA A 95 -13.87 7.92 4.66
C ALA A 95 -14.93 7.18 3.84
N VAL A 96 -14.93 7.33 2.53
CA VAL A 96 -15.88 6.65 1.64
C VAL A 96 -15.80 5.13 1.76
N ILE A 97 -14.61 4.60 2.06
CA ILE A 97 -14.42 3.17 2.28
C ILE A 97 -14.81 2.80 3.71
N VAL A 98 -14.29 3.54 4.69
CA VAL A 98 -14.52 3.26 6.12
C VAL A 98 -16.00 3.31 6.45
N ASN A 99 -16.73 4.27 5.88
CA ASN A 99 -18.15 4.46 6.16
C ASN A 99 -19.07 3.38 5.56
N GLN A 100 -18.53 2.49 4.73
CA GLN A 100 -19.29 1.35 4.22
C GLN A 100 -19.46 0.26 5.28
N TYR A 101 -18.68 0.31 6.32
CA TYR A 101 -18.78 -0.65 7.44
C TYR A 101 -19.67 -0.08 8.53
N LYS A 102 -20.55 -0.92 9.06
CA LYS A 102 -21.51 -0.52 10.12
C LYS A 102 -20.80 -0.24 11.44
N GLU A 103 -19.69 -0.91 11.68
CA GLU A 103 -18.93 -0.80 12.91
C GLU A 103 -17.53 -0.27 12.62
N PRO A 104 -16.86 0.34 13.59
CA PRO A 104 -15.48 0.80 13.40
C PRO A 104 -14.58 -0.34 12.99
N ILE A 105 -13.68 -0.05 12.07
CA ILE A 105 -12.68 -1.02 11.59
C ILE A 105 -11.28 -0.52 11.91
N ARG A 106 -10.37 -1.46 12.03
CA ARG A 106 -8.93 -1.19 12.18
C ARG A 106 -8.19 -2.01 11.15
N SER A 107 -7.23 -1.38 10.48
CA SER A 107 -6.37 -2.07 9.53
C SER A 107 -4.98 -2.26 10.11
N HIS A 108 -4.33 -3.32 9.64
CA HIS A 108 -2.94 -3.64 9.96
C HIS A 108 -2.23 -3.96 8.66
N VAL A 109 -1.02 -3.48 8.51
CA VAL A 109 -0.22 -3.75 7.31
C VAL A 109 1.20 -4.11 7.72
N THR A 110 1.76 -5.10 7.04
CA THR A 110 3.17 -5.43 7.15
C THR A 110 3.74 -5.62 5.75
N ILE A 111 4.97 -5.16 5.57
CA ILE A 111 5.65 -5.18 4.27
C ILE A 111 7.03 -5.78 4.49
N THR A 112 7.43 -6.67 3.60
CA THR A 112 8.78 -7.24 3.63
C THR A 112 9.28 -7.41 2.21
N HIS A 113 10.59 -7.58 2.05
CA HIS A 113 11.15 -7.86 0.75
C HIS A 113 12.44 -8.69 0.85
N THR A 114 12.70 -9.41 -0.21
CA THR A 114 13.98 -10.04 -0.47
C THR A 114 14.67 -9.25 -1.58
N LYS A 115 15.76 -9.80 -2.12
CA LYS A 115 16.46 -9.17 -3.26
C LYS A 115 15.56 -9.04 -4.48
N HIS A 116 14.63 -9.97 -4.69
CA HIS A 116 13.84 -10.05 -5.93
C HIS A 116 12.34 -9.83 -5.74
N THR A 117 11.83 -9.97 -4.53
CA THR A 117 10.38 -9.99 -4.30
C THR A 117 10.02 -9.08 -3.12
N ALA A 118 8.97 -8.27 -3.30
CA ALA A 118 8.33 -7.56 -2.20
C ALA A 118 7.01 -8.25 -1.88
N ALA A 119 6.63 -8.25 -0.62
CA ALA A 119 5.40 -8.87 -0.15
C ALA A 119 4.73 -7.98 0.88
N ALA A 120 3.41 -8.06 0.94
CA ALA A 120 2.65 -7.35 1.96
C ALA A 120 1.44 -8.16 2.39
N VAL A 121 1.07 -8.02 3.65
CA VAL A 121 -0.16 -8.56 4.21
C VAL A 121 -0.95 -7.40 4.80
N VAL A 122 -2.25 -7.36 4.52
CA VAL A 122 -3.17 -6.42 5.14
C VAL A 122 -4.27 -7.22 5.83
N MET A 123 -4.56 -6.85 7.06
CA MET A 123 -5.64 -7.43 7.83
C MET A 123 -6.59 -6.30 8.25
N ILE A 124 -7.89 -6.56 8.15
CA ILE A 124 -8.91 -5.62 8.59
C ILE A 124 -9.75 -6.30 9.64
N GLU A 125 -9.86 -5.67 10.79
CA GLU A 125 -10.67 -6.19 11.90
C GLU A 125 -11.76 -5.21 12.27
N ARG A 126 -12.85 -5.78 12.78
CA ARG A 126 -13.90 -5.01 13.41
C ARG A 126 -13.49 -4.73 14.85
N VAL A 127 -13.57 -3.47 15.24
CA VAL A 127 -13.24 -3.06 16.60
C VAL A 127 -14.50 -3.13 17.43
N GLU A 128 -14.48 -3.92 18.50
CA GLU A 128 -15.59 -3.98 19.45
C GLU A 128 -15.55 -2.75 20.36
N VAL A 129 -16.72 -2.18 20.57
CA VAL A 129 -16.87 -0.99 21.39
C VAL A 129 -17.37 -1.38 22.77
#